data_7d8d41a9beb44724f5baa7c51092d01f
#
_entry.id   7d8d41a9beb44724f5baa7c51092d01f
#
_cell.length_a   1.000
_cell.length_b   1.000
_cell.length_c   1.000
_cell.angle_alpha   90.00
_cell.angle_beta   90.00
_cell.angle_gamma   90.00
#
_symmetry.space_group_name_H-M   'P 1'
#
loop_
_entity.id
_entity.type
_entity.pdbx_description
1 polymer ?
#
loop_
_entity_poly.entity_id
_entity_poly.type
_entity_poly.pdbx_seq_one_letter_code
_entity_poly.pdbx_strand_id
1 'polypeptide(L)'
;MIAGDVVFDPQNISIGAHVVIDEGATIGQGTTIHSGVFIDREVRIGEGCTLHVNAVIKQHCVLGNRVILHSGAIIGSDGFGYEVVNGRHVKIDQLGIVQIDDDVEVGSCTTIDRARFGRTWIGEGSKIDNLVQIGHNTILGKHCITIAQTGISGSCRLGSHVTHGCPGRHRRASRDYRPGGGAREVWCHQKSHAARNVHRLSRPLMEGRKMLSLPAKIPDLIKRVRELEKKLAALEAVSNQA
;
A
#
# COMPACT_ATOMS: atom_id res chain seq x y z
N MET A 1 -10.36 -26.82 12.71
CA MET A 1 -11.55 -27.39 12.03
C MET A 1 -11.26 -27.38 10.53
N ILE A 2 -11.48 -28.47 9.83
CA ILE A 2 -11.29 -28.56 8.37
C ILE A 2 -12.61 -29.10 7.81
N ALA A 3 -13.18 -28.40 6.82
CA ALA A 3 -14.40 -28.84 6.17
C ALA A 3 -14.15 -30.12 5.33
N GLY A 4 -15.19 -30.94 5.15
CA GLY A 4 -15.02 -32.28 4.58
C GLY A 4 -14.77 -32.33 3.07
N ASP A 5 -14.97 -31.22 2.37
CA ASP A 5 -14.79 -31.07 0.93
C ASP A 5 -13.51 -30.30 0.54
N VAL A 6 -12.64 -30.03 1.53
CA VAL A 6 -11.33 -29.39 1.27
C VAL A 6 -10.42 -30.35 0.50
N VAL A 7 -9.85 -29.87 -0.59
CA VAL A 7 -8.97 -30.67 -1.45
C VAL A 7 -7.50 -30.40 -1.11
N PHE A 8 -6.82 -31.39 -0.53
CA PHE A 8 -5.39 -31.39 -0.25
C PHE A 8 -4.87 -32.82 -0.09
N ASP A 9 -3.55 -33.01 -0.23
CA ASP A 9 -2.88 -34.28 0.07
C ASP A 9 -2.35 -34.26 1.51
N PRO A 10 -2.95 -35.05 2.44
CA PRO A 10 -2.54 -35.03 3.84
C PRO A 10 -1.09 -35.48 4.10
N GLN A 11 -0.48 -36.19 3.17
CA GLN A 11 0.92 -36.65 3.31
C GLN A 11 1.94 -35.59 2.93
N ASN A 12 1.52 -34.58 2.19
CA ASN A 12 2.39 -33.55 1.63
C ASN A 12 2.11 -32.14 2.16
N ILE A 13 1.31 -32.00 3.20
CA ILE A 13 0.97 -30.72 3.83
C ILE A 13 1.19 -30.78 5.34
N SER A 14 1.78 -29.73 5.91
CA SER A 14 1.93 -29.57 7.35
C SER A 14 0.87 -28.61 7.87
N ILE A 15 0.05 -29.06 8.84
CA ILE A 15 -1.03 -28.24 9.41
C ILE A 15 -0.83 -28.11 10.93
N GLY A 16 -0.71 -26.87 11.40
CA GLY A 16 -0.56 -26.52 12.81
C GLY A 16 -1.85 -26.60 13.62
N ALA A 17 -1.76 -26.35 14.92
CA ALA A 17 -2.90 -26.36 15.82
C ALA A 17 -3.85 -25.18 15.55
N HIS A 18 -5.15 -25.39 15.83
CA HIS A 18 -6.19 -24.35 15.70
C HIS A 18 -6.36 -23.74 14.29
N VAL A 19 -5.91 -24.45 13.26
CA VAL A 19 -6.15 -24.06 11.87
C VAL A 19 -7.62 -24.29 11.53
N VAL A 20 -8.22 -23.33 10.84
CA VAL A 20 -9.57 -23.43 10.28
C VAL A 20 -9.46 -23.35 8.76
N ILE A 21 -10.01 -24.35 8.06
CA ILE A 21 -10.10 -24.37 6.60
C ILE A 21 -11.57 -24.64 6.26
N ASP A 22 -12.15 -23.71 5.53
CA ASP A 22 -13.56 -23.72 5.20
C ASP A 22 -13.82 -24.44 3.86
N GLU A 23 -15.08 -24.63 3.53
CA GLU A 23 -15.55 -25.44 2.39
C GLU A 23 -14.97 -25.00 1.04
N GLY A 24 -14.74 -25.95 0.15
CA GLY A 24 -14.29 -25.73 -1.23
C GLY A 24 -12.87 -25.20 -1.35
N ALA A 25 -12.12 -25.06 -0.26
CA ALA A 25 -10.73 -24.64 -0.33
C ALA A 25 -9.84 -25.71 -0.97
N THR A 26 -8.85 -25.28 -1.75
CA THR A 26 -7.84 -26.14 -2.39
C THR A 26 -6.44 -25.72 -1.98
N ILE A 27 -5.58 -26.70 -1.60
CA ILE A 27 -4.23 -26.42 -1.10
C ILE A 27 -3.24 -27.32 -1.82
N GLY A 28 -2.24 -26.70 -2.46
CA GLY A 28 -1.19 -27.39 -3.20
C GLY A 28 -0.17 -28.09 -2.29
N GLN A 29 0.53 -29.05 -2.87
CA GLN A 29 1.54 -29.89 -2.19
C GLN A 29 2.67 -29.08 -1.58
N GLY A 30 3.28 -29.58 -0.52
CA GLY A 30 4.44 -28.96 0.14
C GLY A 30 4.10 -27.69 0.91
N THR A 31 2.83 -27.33 1.03
CA THR A 31 2.39 -26.13 1.77
C THR A 31 2.44 -26.37 3.28
N THR A 32 2.99 -25.40 4.01
CA THR A 32 3.06 -25.39 5.49
C THR A 32 2.10 -24.35 6.05
N ILE A 33 1.18 -24.79 6.91
CA ILE A 33 0.17 -23.95 7.53
C ILE A 33 0.40 -23.96 9.05
N HIS A 34 0.86 -22.83 9.58
CA HIS A 34 1.11 -22.69 11.01
C HIS A 34 -0.17 -22.47 11.82
N SER A 35 -0.03 -22.51 13.14
CA SER A 35 -1.14 -22.46 14.08
C SER A 35 -2.01 -21.21 13.92
N GLY A 36 -3.33 -21.37 14.08
CA GLY A 36 -4.30 -20.28 14.08
C GLY A 36 -4.57 -19.64 12.70
N VAL A 37 -4.04 -20.19 11.62
CA VAL A 37 -4.36 -19.73 10.27
C VAL A 37 -5.83 -19.97 9.96
N PHE A 38 -6.48 -18.98 9.35
CA PHE A 38 -7.85 -19.06 8.86
C PHE A 38 -7.88 -18.97 7.34
N ILE A 39 -8.40 -20.01 6.69
CA ILE A 39 -8.61 -20.12 5.26
C ILE A 39 -10.12 -20.22 5.02
N ASP A 40 -10.69 -19.18 4.42
CA ASP A 40 -12.11 -19.05 4.14
C ASP A 40 -12.51 -19.93 2.93
N ARG A 41 -13.79 -20.02 2.65
CA ARG A 41 -14.34 -20.86 1.58
C ARG A 41 -13.79 -20.53 0.21
N GLU A 42 -13.65 -21.56 -0.61
CA GLU A 42 -13.25 -21.49 -2.02
C GLU A 42 -11.92 -20.75 -2.27
N VAL A 43 -11.06 -20.67 -1.25
CA VAL A 43 -9.68 -20.17 -1.39
C VAL A 43 -8.86 -21.18 -2.16
N ARG A 44 -8.00 -20.69 -3.06
CA ARG A 44 -7.05 -21.53 -3.81
C ARG A 44 -5.63 -21.15 -3.43
N ILE A 45 -4.85 -22.14 -2.97
CA ILE A 45 -3.45 -21.98 -2.58
C ILE A 45 -2.61 -22.93 -3.41
N GLY A 46 -1.58 -22.39 -4.06
CA GLY A 46 -0.63 -23.16 -4.85
C GLY A 46 0.30 -24.02 -4.00
N GLU A 47 1.34 -24.55 -4.65
CA GLU A 47 2.31 -25.45 -4.05
C GLU A 47 3.41 -24.72 -3.27
N GLY A 48 3.97 -25.38 -2.24
CA GLY A 48 5.15 -24.92 -1.51
C GLY A 48 4.96 -23.61 -0.75
N CYS A 49 3.72 -23.22 -0.41
CA CYS A 49 3.43 -22.00 0.31
C CYS A 49 3.73 -22.14 1.81
N THR A 50 3.98 -21.01 2.47
CA THR A 50 4.16 -20.94 3.93
C THR A 50 3.23 -19.89 4.51
N LEU A 51 2.26 -20.34 5.32
CA LEU A 51 1.30 -19.49 6.00
C LEU A 51 1.66 -19.44 7.48
N HIS A 52 2.21 -18.33 7.94
CA HIS A 52 2.60 -18.17 9.33
C HIS A 52 1.42 -17.92 10.25
N VAL A 53 1.69 -18.00 11.56
CA VAL A 53 0.70 -17.94 12.64
C VAL A 53 -0.30 -16.80 12.47
N ASN A 54 -1.60 -17.12 12.59
CA ASN A 54 -2.72 -16.19 12.52
C ASN A 54 -2.83 -15.42 11.18
N ALA A 55 -2.24 -15.91 10.08
CA ALA A 55 -2.56 -15.38 8.77
C ALA A 55 -4.02 -15.69 8.40
N VAL A 56 -4.69 -14.76 7.71
CA VAL A 56 -6.09 -14.87 7.32
C VAL A 56 -6.21 -14.70 5.81
N ILE A 57 -6.90 -15.64 5.16
CA ILE A 57 -7.21 -15.58 3.74
C ILE A 57 -8.73 -15.66 3.59
N LYS A 58 -9.32 -14.59 3.07
CA LYS A 58 -10.77 -14.46 2.91
C LYS A 58 -11.24 -15.15 1.63
N GLN A 59 -12.54 -15.42 1.57
CA GLN A 59 -13.20 -16.22 0.53
C GLN A 59 -12.78 -15.84 -0.90
N HIS A 60 -12.68 -16.86 -1.76
CA HIS A 60 -12.39 -16.81 -3.20
C HIS A 60 -11.01 -16.24 -3.57
N CYS A 61 -10.17 -15.87 -2.59
CA CYS A 61 -8.81 -15.39 -2.90
C CYS A 61 -7.94 -16.49 -3.49
N VAL A 62 -6.98 -16.09 -4.31
CA VAL A 62 -6.08 -17.01 -5.02
C VAL A 62 -4.64 -16.66 -4.69
N LEU A 63 -3.87 -17.65 -4.24
CA LEU A 63 -2.44 -17.60 -4.03
C LEU A 63 -1.76 -18.54 -5.01
N GLY A 64 -0.73 -18.06 -5.69
CA GLY A 64 0.16 -18.86 -6.53
C GLY A 64 1.06 -19.78 -5.71
N ASN A 65 2.14 -20.22 -6.32
CA ASN A 65 3.09 -21.15 -5.71
C ASN A 65 4.16 -20.41 -4.89
N ARG A 66 4.70 -21.06 -3.85
CA ARG A 66 5.80 -20.54 -3.01
C ARG A 66 5.51 -19.16 -2.41
N VAL A 67 4.26 -18.87 -2.15
CA VAL A 67 3.84 -17.64 -1.47
C VAL A 67 4.12 -17.77 0.02
N ILE A 68 4.67 -16.72 0.61
CA ILE A 68 4.90 -16.62 2.05
C ILE A 68 3.99 -15.54 2.62
N LEU A 69 3.12 -15.92 3.56
CA LEU A 69 2.34 -14.98 4.36
C LEU A 69 2.88 -14.97 5.78
N HIS A 70 3.44 -13.85 6.22
CA HIS A 70 3.91 -13.69 7.60
C HIS A 70 2.76 -13.52 8.59
N SER A 71 3.10 -13.61 9.88
CA SER A 71 2.12 -13.65 10.97
C SER A 71 1.16 -12.46 10.95
N GLY A 72 -0.13 -12.77 11.06
CA GLY A 72 -1.19 -11.76 11.07
C GLY A 72 -1.43 -11.05 9.72
N ALA A 73 -0.83 -11.50 8.62
CA ALA A 73 -1.17 -10.98 7.29
C ALA A 73 -2.63 -11.29 6.94
N ILE A 74 -3.36 -10.33 6.37
CA ILE A 74 -4.77 -10.46 6.02
C ILE A 74 -4.96 -10.24 4.53
N ILE A 75 -5.40 -11.27 3.84
CA ILE A 75 -5.63 -11.27 2.40
C ILE A 75 -7.13 -11.28 2.12
N GLY A 76 -7.63 -10.24 1.44
CA GLY A 76 -9.02 -10.17 0.98
C GLY A 76 -10.00 -9.56 1.96
N SER A 77 -9.55 -8.70 2.89
CA SER A 77 -10.47 -7.83 3.65
C SER A 77 -11.26 -6.91 2.73
N ASP A 78 -12.42 -6.46 3.16
CA ASP A 78 -13.23 -5.53 2.38
C ASP A 78 -12.51 -4.23 2.14
N GLY A 79 -12.55 -3.75 0.91
CA GLY A 79 -12.09 -2.42 0.56
C GLY A 79 -12.96 -1.34 1.22
N PHE A 80 -12.39 -0.16 1.45
CA PHE A 80 -13.07 0.96 2.07
C PHE A 80 -13.95 1.69 1.02
N GLY A 81 -15.19 1.24 0.88
CA GLY A 81 -16.16 1.78 -0.07
C GLY A 81 -17.46 2.17 0.62
N TYR A 82 -17.81 3.45 0.57
CA TYR A 82 -19.05 4.00 1.11
C TYR A 82 -19.65 5.03 0.17
N GLU A 83 -20.98 5.13 0.18
CA GLU A 83 -21.74 6.13 -0.52
C GLU A 83 -22.57 6.93 0.49
N VAL A 84 -22.78 8.22 0.21
CA VAL A 84 -23.64 9.06 1.08
C VAL A 84 -25.05 9.05 0.55
N VAL A 85 -25.95 8.40 1.28
CA VAL A 85 -27.39 8.36 0.97
C VAL A 85 -28.15 9.04 2.11
N ASN A 86 -28.87 10.11 1.80
CA ASN A 86 -29.62 10.90 2.81
C ASN A 86 -28.76 11.32 4.02
N GLY A 87 -27.51 11.75 3.78
CA GLY A 87 -26.58 12.19 4.82
C GLY A 87 -25.96 11.09 5.67
N ARG A 88 -26.13 9.81 5.32
CA ARG A 88 -25.57 8.64 6.02
C ARG A 88 -24.61 7.89 5.13
N HIS A 89 -23.53 7.35 5.71
CA HIS A 89 -22.61 6.47 5.00
C HIS A 89 -23.21 5.06 4.89
N VAL A 90 -23.46 4.65 3.66
CA VAL A 90 -23.94 3.30 3.32
C VAL A 90 -22.75 2.52 2.74
N LYS A 91 -22.46 1.35 3.29
CA LYS A 91 -21.38 0.47 2.81
C LYS A 91 -21.70 -0.04 1.41
N ILE A 92 -20.69 -0.07 0.58
CA ILE A 92 -20.74 -0.70 -0.76
C ILE A 92 -20.01 -2.04 -0.66
N ASP A 93 -20.70 -3.13 -1.00
CA ASP A 93 -20.14 -4.47 -0.96
C ASP A 93 -18.94 -4.62 -1.88
N GLN A 94 -17.97 -5.38 -1.40
CA GLN A 94 -16.73 -5.70 -2.13
C GLN A 94 -16.82 -7.15 -2.60
N LEU A 95 -17.18 -7.35 -3.85
CA LEU A 95 -17.51 -8.68 -4.42
C LEU A 95 -16.32 -9.32 -5.16
N GLY A 96 -15.25 -8.58 -5.37
CA GLY A 96 -14.04 -9.08 -6.03
C GLY A 96 -13.13 -9.86 -5.09
N ILE A 97 -11.96 -10.20 -5.58
CA ILE A 97 -11.00 -11.06 -4.91
C ILE A 97 -9.62 -10.39 -4.78
N VAL A 98 -8.72 -11.05 -4.04
CA VAL A 98 -7.28 -10.83 -4.16
C VAL A 98 -6.67 -11.98 -4.92
N GLN A 99 -5.81 -11.67 -5.88
CA GLN A 99 -4.93 -12.63 -6.54
C GLN A 99 -3.48 -12.28 -6.24
N ILE A 100 -2.74 -13.24 -5.73
CA ILE A 100 -1.29 -13.17 -5.47
C ILE A 100 -0.63 -14.20 -6.37
N ASP A 101 0.31 -13.76 -7.20
CA ASP A 101 1.05 -14.66 -8.08
C ASP A 101 2.20 -15.38 -7.33
N ASP A 102 3.00 -16.17 -8.06
CA ASP A 102 4.08 -16.99 -7.51
C ASP A 102 5.19 -16.16 -6.83
N ASP A 103 5.90 -16.77 -5.86
CA ASP A 103 7.09 -16.21 -5.21
C ASP A 103 6.88 -14.87 -4.50
N VAL A 104 5.64 -14.51 -4.19
CA VAL A 104 5.32 -13.30 -3.43
C VAL A 104 5.51 -13.54 -1.94
N GLU A 105 6.03 -12.55 -1.24
CA GLU A 105 6.14 -12.53 0.21
C GLU A 105 5.39 -11.34 0.79
N VAL A 106 4.54 -11.61 1.79
CA VAL A 106 3.70 -10.60 2.45
C VAL A 106 4.06 -10.55 3.92
N GLY A 107 4.55 -9.41 4.37
CA GLY A 107 5.02 -9.15 5.73
C GLY A 107 3.94 -9.19 6.79
N SER A 108 4.37 -9.20 8.03
CA SER A 108 3.50 -9.33 9.20
C SER A 108 2.51 -8.18 9.33
N CYS A 109 1.26 -8.50 9.69
CA CYS A 109 0.18 -7.53 9.86
C CYS A 109 -0.07 -6.66 8.63
N THR A 110 0.32 -7.09 7.44
CA THR A 110 0.01 -6.44 6.18
C THR A 110 -1.39 -6.82 5.74
N THR A 111 -2.16 -5.84 5.25
CA THR A 111 -3.53 -6.05 4.78
C THR A 111 -3.65 -5.73 3.30
N ILE A 112 -4.21 -6.66 2.53
CA ILE A 112 -4.50 -6.50 1.10
C ILE A 112 -6.00 -6.61 0.89
N ASP A 113 -6.63 -5.49 0.52
CA ASP A 113 -8.07 -5.43 0.33
C ASP A 113 -8.51 -6.10 -0.97
N ARG A 114 -9.65 -6.79 -0.93
CA ARG A 114 -10.30 -7.31 -2.12
C ARG A 114 -10.79 -6.18 -3.03
N ALA A 115 -10.93 -6.48 -4.29
CA ALA A 115 -11.51 -5.54 -5.23
C ALA A 115 -13.02 -5.37 -5.00
N ARG A 116 -13.55 -4.22 -5.37
CA ARG A 116 -15.02 -4.05 -5.46
C ARG A 116 -15.60 -5.00 -6.52
N PHE A 117 -14.98 -5.03 -7.70
CA PHE A 117 -15.26 -5.99 -8.78
C PHE A 117 -13.93 -6.42 -9.39
N GLY A 118 -13.87 -7.67 -9.87
CA GLY A 118 -12.66 -8.24 -10.43
C GLY A 118 -11.63 -8.58 -9.35
N ARG A 119 -10.41 -8.07 -9.45
CA ARG A 119 -9.33 -8.44 -8.52
C ARG A 119 -8.43 -7.28 -8.12
N THR A 120 -7.92 -7.32 -6.91
CA THR A 120 -6.67 -6.72 -6.49
C THR A 120 -5.57 -7.71 -6.84
N TRP A 121 -4.51 -7.28 -7.52
CA TRP A 121 -3.52 -8.20 -8.07
C TRP A 121 -2.10 -7.83 -7.64
N ILE A 122 -1.38 -8.83 -7.12
CA ILE A 122 0.02 -8.75 -6.70
C ILE A 122 0.83 -9.66 -7.63
N GLY A 123 1.66 -9.04 -8.45
CA GLY A 123 2.48 -9.74 -9.45
C GLY A 123 3.63 -10.52 -8.82
N GLU A 124 4.03 -11.57 -9.54
CA GLU A 124 5.07 -12.54 -9.22
C GLU A 124 6.34 -11.91 -8.65
N GLY A 125 6.95 -12.56 -7.64
CA GLY A 125 8.23 -12.20 -7.06
C GLY A 125 8.22 -10.90 -6.22
N SER A 126 7.06 -10.26 -6.03
CA SER A 126 6.96 -9.03 -5.25
C SER A 126 7.15 -9.29 -3.75
N LYS A 127 7.80 -8.35 -3.07
CA LYS A 127 8.08 -8.39 -1.63
C LYS A 127 7.41 -7.21 -0.95
N ILE A 128 6.51 -7.53 -0.04
CA ILE A 128 5.71 -6.55 0.71
C ILE A 128 6.11 -6.68 2.17
N ASP A 129 6.61 -5.61 2.74
CA ASP A 129 7.11 -5.57 4.12
C ASP A 129 5.95 -5.49 5.13
N ASN A 130 6.27 -5.38 6.40
CA ASN A 130 5.31 -5.39 7.50
C ASN A 130 4.46 -4.12 7.55
N LEU A 131 3.22 -4.25 8.06
CA LEU A 131 2.30 -3.13 8.31
C LEU A 131 2.00 -2.31 7.03
N VAL A 132 1.96 -2.95 5.88
CA VAL A 132 1.58 -2.33 4.61
C VAL A 132 0.08 -2.45 4.42
N GLN A 133 -0.56 -1.38 3.90
CA GLN A 133 -1.95 -1.40 3.46
C GLN A 133 -2.02 -1.28 1.94
N ILE A 134 -2.60 -2.28 1.28
CA ILE A 134 -2.89 -2.25 -0.15
C ILE A 134 -4.40 -2.16 -0.36
N GLY A 135 -4.85 -1.02 -0.89
CA GLY A 135 -6.26 -0.76 -1.12
C GLY A 135 -6.84 -1.55 -2.30
N HIS A 136 -8.17 -1.62 -2.32
CA HIS A 136 -8.96 -2.37 -3.30
C HIS A 136 -8.63 -2.04 -4.77
N ASN A 137 -8.74 -3.00 -5.67
CA ASN A 137 -8.51 -2.84 -7.11
C ASN A 137 -7.09 -2.36 -7.49
N THR A 138 -6.13 -2.46 -6.57
CA THR A 138 -4.72 -2.16 -6.85
C THR A 138 -4.13 -3.25 -7.73
N ILE A 139 -3.30 -2.84 -8.68
CA ILE A 139 -2.46 -3.71 -9.49
C ILE A 139 -1.00 -3.39 -9.18
N LEU A 140 -0.30 -4.33 -8.57
CA LEU A 140 1.13 -4.29 -8.34
C LEU A 140 1.82 -5.21 -9.33
N GLY A 141 2.70 -4.66 -10.16
CA GLY A 141 3.46 -5.44 -11.16
C GLY A 141 4.42 -6.43 -10.52
N LYS A 142 5.19 -7.15 -11.35
CA LYS A 142 6.14 -8.17 -10.90
C LYS A 142 7.38 -7.58 -10.22
N HIS A 143 7.98 -8.35 -9.29
CA HIS A 143 9.23 -8.03 -8.63
C HIS A 143 9.29 -6.63 -8.00
N CYS A 144 8.18 -6.18 -7.45
CA CYS A 144 8.09 -4.93 -6.72
C CYS A 144 8.52 -5.12 -5.25
N ILE A 145 9.01 -4.03 -4.65
CA ILE A 145 9.32 -3.97 -3.22
C ILE A 145 8.48 -2.87 -2.59
N THR A 146 7.66 -3.22 -1.61
CA THR A 146 6.89 -2.26 -0.82
C THR A 146 7.43 -2.24 0.61
N ILE A 147 7.96 -1.09 1.03
CA ILE A 147 8.62 -0.94 2.35
C ILE A 147 7.56 -0.78 3.44
N ALA A 148 7.92 -1.14 4.66
CA ALA A 148 7.03 -1.12 5.82
C ALA A 148 6.29 0.19 6.04
N GLN A 149 5.07 0.10 6.57
CA GLN A 149 4.17 1.23 6.85
C GLN A 149 3.77 2.04 5.59
N THR A 150 3.88 1.44 4.40
CA THR A 150 3.42 2.06 3.16
C THR A 150 1.92 1.84 2.99
N GLY A 151 1.20 2.90 2.64
CA GLY A 151 -0.18 2.83 2.19
C GLY A 151 -0.29 3.01 0.67
N ILE A 152 -0.89 2.05 -0.02
CA ILE A 152 -1.23 2.14 -1.44
C ILE A 152 -2.74 2.31 -1.54
N SER A 153 -3.18 3.45 -2.06
CA SER A 153 -4.62 3.75 -2.21
C SER A 153 -5.27 2.80 -3.21
N GLY A 154 -6.58 2.62 -3.06
CA GLY A 154 -7.37 1.81 -3.99
C GLY A 154 -7.25 2.24 -5.45
N SER A 155 -7.38 1.29 -6.36
CA SER A 155 -7.33 1.48 -7.82
C SER A 155 -6.00 2.01 -8.38
N CYS A 156 -4.91 1.91 -7.61
CA CYS A 156 -3.57 2.22 -8.07
C CYS A 156 -3.04 1.15 -9.04
N ARG A 157 -2.21 1.58 -10.00
CA ARG A 157 -1.49 0.70 -10.91
C ARG A 157 -0.01 1.01 -10.85
N LEU A 158 0.78 0.05 -10.38
CA LEU A 158 2.23 0.13 -10.33
C LEU A 158 2.82 -0.85 -11.35
N GLY A 159 3.82 -0.39 -12.09
CA GLY A 159 4.56 -1.24 -13.03
C GLY A 159 5.42 -2.27 -12.29
N SER A 160 6.15 -3.09 -13.05
CA SER A 160 7.10 -4.08 -12.50
C SER A 160 8.40 -3.42 -12.03
N HIS A 161 9.11 -4.07 -11.08
CA HIS A 161 10.42 -3.63 -10.55
C HIS A 161 10.39 -2.27 -9.86
N VAL A 162 9.26 -1.89 -9.28
CA VAL A 162 9.10 -0.64 -8.53
C VAL A 162 9.41 -0.88 -7.05
N THR A 163 10.26 -0.01 -6.48
CA THR A 163 10.42 0.05 -5.03
C THR A 163 9.59 1.19 -4.46
N HIS A 164 8.63 0.85 -3.62
CA HIS A 164 7.67 1.79 -3.02
C HIS A 164 7.95 1.96 -1.53
N GLY A 165 8.05 3.21 -1.07
CA GLY A 165 8.31 3.52 0.34
C GLY A 165 7.55 4.73 0.83
N CYS A 166 7.32 4.82 2.13
CA CYS A 166 6.63 5.94 2.75
C CYS A 166 7.49 7.22 2.71
N PRO A 167 6.98 8.35 2.21
CA PRO A 167 7.74 9.61 2.14
C PRO A 167 8.00 10.29 3.48
N GLY A 168 7.58 9.71 4.61
CA GLY A 168 7.56 10.38 5.91
C GLY A 168 8.71 10.09 6.89
N ARG A 169 9.49 9.04 6.70
CA ARG A 169 10.57 8.68 7.64
C ARG A 169 11.73 7.99 6.92
N HIS A 170 12.76 8.69 6.64
CA HIS A 170 14.06 8.27 6.10
C HIS A 170 14.30 8.51 4.62
N ARG A 171 15.40 9.21 4.40
CA ARG A 171 16.03 9.56 3.14
C ARG A 171 16.48 8.33 2.33
N ARG A 172 15.56 7.56 1.78
CA ARG A 172 15.86 6.74 0.60
C ARG A 172 14.69 6.89 -0.35
N ALA A 173 14.94 7.56 -1.45
CA ALA A 173 13.99 7.67 -2.55
C ALA A 173 13.61 6.27 -3.03
N SER A 174 12.32 6.06 -3.31
CA SER A 174 11.87 4.91 -4.10
C SER A 174 12.60 4.95 -5.44
N ARG A 175 13.35 3.92 -5.75
CA ARG A 175 14.10 3.83 -7.00
C ARG A 175 13.44 2.81 -7.91
N ASP A 176 13.07 3.26 -9.08
CA ASP A 176 12.74 2.39 -10.20
C ASP A 176 14.06 1.69 -10.62
N TYR A 177 14.18 0.40 -10.31
CA TYR A 177 15.35 -0.37 -10.74
C TYR A 177 15.16 -0.73 -12.21
N ARG A 178 15.92 -0.10 -13.08
CA ARG A 178 16.16 -0.58 -14.44
C ARG A 178 17.58 -1.13 -14.49
N PRO A 179 17.81 -2.34 -14.98
CA PRO A 179 19.15 -2.77 -15.34
C PRO A 179 19.70 -1.78 -16.41
N GLY A 180 20.64 -0.91 -16.02
CA GLY A 180 21.28 0.06 -16.92
C GLY A 180 20.66 1.47 -17.00
N GLY A 181 19.70 1.85 -16.17
CA GLY A 181 19.08 3.18 -16.21
C GLY A 181 18.82 3.79 -14.82
N GLY A 182 19.02 5.09 -14.69
CA GLY A 182 18.86 5.84 -13.44
C GLY A 182 17.46 5.72 -12.81
N ALA A 183 17.43 5.77 -11.49
CA ALA A 183 16.23 5.66 -10.68
C ALA A 183 15.21 6.79 -10.95
N ARG A 184 13.96 6.44 -11.19
CA ARG A 184 12.82 7.36 -11.22
C ARG A 184 12.01 7.24 -9.94
N GLU A 185 11.73 8.36 -9.27
CA GLU A 185 10.73 8.40 -8.21
C GLU A 185 9.35 8.22 -8.83
N VAL A 186 8.66 7.14 -8.47
CA VAL A 186 7.27 6.94 -8.90
C VAL A 186 6.34 7.41 -7.77
N TRP A 187 5.68 8.53 -8.00
CA TRP A 187 4.57 8.98 -7.17
C TRP A 187 3.30 8.27 -7.65
N CYS A 188 2.62 7.59 -6.72
CA CYS A 188 1.33 7.00 -7.03
C CYS A 188 0.29 8.12 -7.24
N HIS A 189 0.08 8.53 -8.48
CA HIS A 189 -1.01 9.44 -8.85
C HIS A 189 -2.27 8.64 -9.11
N GLN A 190 -3.19 8.67 -8.16
CA GLN A 190 -4.56 8.24 -8.38
C GLN A 190 -5.18 9.12 -9.47
N LYS A 191 -5.46 8.55 -10.65
CA LYS A 191 -6.37 9.17 -11.61
C LYS A 191 -7.80 8.99 -11.10
N SER A 192 -8.20 9.78 -10.12
CA SER A 192 -9.61 9.91 -9.76
C SER A 192 -10.24 11.03 -10.59
N HIS A 193 -11.49 10.85 -11.04
CA HIS A 193 -12.30 11.94 -11.59
C HIS A 193 -12.52 13.09 -10.60
N ALA A 194 -12.10 12.93 -9.34
CA ALA A 194 -12.07 13.96 -8.30
C ALA A 194 -10.75 14.77 -8.24
N ALA A 195 -9.83 14.60 -9.20
CA ALA A 195 -8.49 15.21 -9.19
C ALA A 195 -8.45 16.74 -9.18
N ARG A 196 -9.60 17.44 -9.29
CA ARG A 196 -9.63 18.92 -9.16
C ARG A 196 -9.35 19.42 -7.75
N ASN A 197 -9.55 18.61 -6.71
CA ASN A 197 -9.37 19.03 -5.32
C ASN A 197 -8.05 18.55 -4.67
N VAL A 198 -7.43 17.49 -5.19
CA VAL A 198 -6.15 16.97 -4.66
C VAL A 198 -4.95 17.80 -5.13
N HIS A 199 -5.02 18.43 -6.30
CA HIS A 199 -4.01 19.41 -6.75
C HIS A 199 -3.85 20.62 -5.81
N ARG A 200 -4.83 20.91 -4.98
CA ARG A 200 -4.75 21.99 -3.98
C ARG A 200 -3.96 21.61 -2.73
N LEU A 201 -3.85 20.31 -2.39
CA LEU A 201 -3.10 19.83 -1.21
C LEU A 201 -1.63 19.50 -1.53
N SER A 202 -1.29 19.20 -2.78
CA SER A 202 0.11 18.96 -3.18
C SER A 202 0.90 20.25 -3.44
N ARG A 203 0.27 21.36 -3.80
CA ARG A 203 0.93 22.67 -3.93
C ARG A 203 1.56 23.16 -2.62
N PRO A 204 0.89 23.14 -1.46
CA PRO A 204 1.50 23.53 -0.20
C PRO A 204 2.70 22.67 0.20
N LEU A 205 2.72 21.38 -0.14
CA LEU A 205 3.85 20.47 0.16
C LEU A 205 5.08 20.74 -0.72
N MET A 206 4.89 21.16 -1.96
CA MET A 206 6.00 21.60 -2.84
C MET A 206 6.52 22.97 -2.44
N GLU A 207 5.66 23.89 -2.03
CA GLU A 207 6.03 25.17 -1.42
C GLU A 207 6.68 25.00 -0.06
N GLY A 208 6.24 24.02 0.75
CA GLY A 208 6.88 23.64 2.01
C GLY A 208 8.31 23.15 1.85
N ARG A 209 8.69 22.51 0.74
CA ARG A 209 10.11 22.22 0.41
C ARG A 209 10.93 23.48 0.15
N LYS A 210 10.34 24.52 -0.44
CA LYS A 210 10.97 25.85 -0.54
C LYS A 210 11.04 26.52 0.84
N MET A 211 10.07 26.28 1.73
CA MET A 211 10.09 26.78 3.11
C MET A 211 11.20 26.13 3.98
N LEU A 212 11.56 24.87 3.75
CA LEU A 212 12.67 24.23 4.47
C LEU A 212 14.06 24.81 4.12
N SER A 213 14.17 25.55 3.03
CA SER A 213 15.36 26.35 2.71
C SER A 213 15.29 27.81 3.24
N LEU A 214 14.16 28.22 3.81
CA LEU A 214 13.95 29.56 4.38
C LEU A 214 14.83 29.88 5.62
N PRO A 215 15.14 28.96 6.55
CA PRO A 215 15.98 29.31 7.69
C PRO A 215 17.32 29.90 7.29
N ALA A 216 17.90 29.47 6.16
CA ALA A 216 19.15 30.04 5.64
C ALA A 216 18.99 31.43 5.02
N LYS A 217 17.77 31.83 4.63
CA LYS A 217 17.47 33.14 4.01
C LYS A 217 16.84 34.15 4.96
N ILE A 218 16.42 33.71 6.14
CA ILE A 218 15.79 34.59 7.15
C ILE A 218 16.71 35.77 7.54
N PRO A 219 18.02 35.58 7.81
CA PRO A 219 18.91 36.70 8.14
C PRO A 219 18.97 37.77 7.04
N ASP A 220 19.04 37.34 5.79
CA ASP A 220 19.09 38.27 4.64
C ASP A 220 17.77 39.02 4.43
N LEU A 221 16.63 38.33 4.65
CA LEU A 221 15.32 38.96 4.59
C LEU A 221 15.15 40.01 5.68
N ILE A 222 15.55 39.71 6.93
CA ILE A 222 15.52 40.66 8.04
C ILE A 222 16.38 41.88 7.75
N LYS A 223 17.58 41.68 7.17
CA LYS A 223 18.46 42.80 6.77
C LYS A 223 17.80 43.68 5.71
N ARG A 224 17.20 43.09 4.68
CA ARG A 224 16.49 43.82 3.63
C ARG A 224 15.27 44.59 4.14
N VAL A 225 14.51 43.99 5.05
CA VAL A 225 13.35 44.68 5.69
C VAL A 225 13.83 45.91 6.46
N ARG A 226 14.86 45.79 7.29
CA ARG A 226 15.44 46.94 8.02
C ARG A 226 16.00 48.03 7.09
N GLU A 227 16.58 47.70 5.97
CA GLU A 227 17.03 48.64 4.97
C GLU A 227 15.87 49.39 4.29
N LEU A 228 14.78 48.69 4.01
CA LEU A 228 13.57 49.27 3.44
C LEU A 228 12.86 50.21 4.45
N GLU A 229 12.77 49.81 5.70
CA GLU A 229 12.21 50.62 6.77
C GLU A 229 13.00 51.94 6.95
N LYS A 230 14.34 51.88 6.91
CA LYS A 230 15.17 53.09 6.92
C LYS A 230 14.94 54.02 5.74
N LYS A 231 14.78 53.45 4.53
CA LYS A 231 14.50 54.24 3.32
C LYS A 231 13.10 54.86 3.38
N LEU A 232 12.13 54.13 3.92
CA LEU A 232 10.77 54.63 4.08
C LEU A 232 10.74 55.83 5.06
N ALA A 233 11.36 55.67 6.22
CA ALA A 233 11.47 56.74 7.22
C ALA A 233 12.20 58.00 6.70
N ALA A 234 13.21 57.84 5.82
CA ALA A 234 13.90 58.94 5.16
C ALA A 234 13.00 59.68 4.16
N LEU A 235 12.18 58.94 3.41
CA LEU A 235 11.22 59.53 2.46
C LEU A 235 10.08 60.26 3.18
N GLU A 236 9.58 59.71 4.28
CA GLU A 236 8.55 60.35 5.09
C GLU A 236 9.06 61.64 5.74
N ALA A 237 10.31 61.67 6.18
CA ALA A 237 10.94 62.88 6.72
C ALA A 237 11.09 63.99 5.68
N VAL A 238 11.35 63.66 4.42
CA VAL A 238 11.40 64.64 3.31
C VAL A 238 10.01 65.12 2.94
N SER A 239 9.00 64.25 2.95
CA SER A 239 7.60 64.60 2.65
C SER A 239 6.96 65.51 3.68
N ASN A 240 7.41 65.43 4.92
CA ASN A 240 6.90 66.29 6.04
C ASN A 240 7.58 67.67 6.13
N GLN A 241 8.61 67.93 5.28
CA GLN A 241 9.28 69.21 5.20
C GLN A 241 8.95 70.04 3.94
N ALA A 242 8.08 69.52 3.09
CA ALA A 242 7.52 70.17 1.89
C ALA A 242 6.07 70.63 2.14
#